data_bb219db97348a16c3527c68cf8508ca3
#
_entry.id   bb219db97348a16c3527c68cf8508ca3
#
_cell.length_a   1.000
_cell.length_b   1.000
_cell.length_c   1.000
_cell.angle_alpha   90.00
_cell.angle_beta   90.00
_cell.angle_gamma   90.00
#
_symmetry.space_group_name_H-M   'P 1'
#
loop_
_entity.id
_entity.type
_entity.pdbx_description
1 polymer ?
#
loop_
_entity_poly.entity_id
_entity_poly.type
_entity_poly.pdbx_seq_one_letter_code
_entity_poly.pdbx_strand_id
1 'polypeptide(L)'
;MRWTDELGAWAARQRWYAGKSHEPRFRLIDQQPVPGATRFVVMDDAGERPTLYQVPISARDESIESVPEDARIAEQDDALLVDAARESDFTLGILREMGIDAGGVTGSRVLSGEQSNTSIVYDVSGRPEIIVKLFRTLHHGENPDVTVQRVLSEWGSPFVARFYGSL
;
A
#
# COMPACT_ATOMS: atom_id res chain seq x y z
N MET A 1 15.71 15.13 -12.84
CA MET A 1 14.65 14.11 -13.09
C MET A 1 13.52 14.45 -12.14
N ARG A 2 12.25 14.38 -12.55
CA ARG A 2 11.14 14.67 -11.62
C ARG A 2 10.91 13.45 -10.76
N TRP A 3 10.60 13.62 -9.49
CA TRP A 3 10.33 12.49 -8.56
C TRP A 3 9.23 11.54 -9.06
N THR A 4 8.29 12.04 -9.88
CA THR A 4 7.27 11.21 -10.55
C THR A 4 7.84 10.25 -11.57
N ASP A 5 8.99 10.57 -12.19
CA ASP A 5 9.67 9.69 -13.14
C ASP A 5 10.35 8.53 -12.38
N GLU A 6 10.95 8.84 -11.22
CA GLU A 6 11.56 7.84 -10.33
C GLU A 6 10.49 6.92 -9.72
N LEU A 7 9.36 7.50 -9.29
CA LEU A 7 8.21 6.73 -8.82
C LEU A 7 7.67 5.81 -9.92
N GLY A 8 7.60 6.28 -11.16
CA GLY A 8 7.19 5.48 -12.31
C GLY A 8 8.14 4.31 -12.55
N ALA A 9 9.45 4.59 -12.59
CA ALA A 9 10.48 3.56 -12.77
C ALA A 9 10.45 2.50 -11.65
N TRP A 10 10.20 2.91 -10.41
CA TRP A 10 10.01 1.99 -9.29
C TRP A 10 8.72 1.17 -9.45
N ALA A 11 7.58 1.82 -9.76
CA ALA A 11 6.29 1.16 -9.92
C ALA A 11 6.31 0.10 -11.02
N ALA A 12 7.01 0.34 -12.14
CA ALA A 12 7.16 -0.62 -13.23
C ALA A 12 7.74 -1.97 -12.77
N ARG A 13 8.56 -1.97 -11.72
CA ARG A 13 9.14 -3.18 -11.11
C ARG A 13 8.18 -3.87 -10.13
N GLN A 14 7.15 -3.17 -9.65
CA GLN A 14 6.21 -3.71 -8.66
C GLN A 14 5.19 -4.65 -9.29
N ARG A 15 4.83 -5.73 -8.59
CA ARG A 15 3.88 -6.74 -9.10
C ARG A 15 2.48 -6.18 -9.30
N TRP A 16 2.07 -5.24 -8.43
CA TRP A 16 0.74 -4.64 -8.48
C TRP A 16 0.53 -3.64 -9.63
N TYR A 17 1.61 -3.17 -10.26
CA TYR A 17 1.49 -2.24 -11.38
C TYR A 17 0.99 -2.97 -12.65
N ALA A 18 -0.16 -2.54 -13.16
CA ALA A 18 -0.83 -3.20 -14.29
C ALA A 18 -0.23 -2.84 -15.65
N GLY A 19 0.44 -1.70 -15.78
CA GLY A 19 0.97 -1.16 -17.03
C GLY A 19 2.26 -1.81 -17.52
N LYS A 20 2.36 -3.15 -17.52
CA LYS A 20 3.59 -3.89 -17.87
C LYS A 20 4.00 -3.77 -19.33
N SER A 21 3.13 -3.28 -20.20
CA SER A 21 3.38 -3.15 -21.64
C SER A 21 3.97 -1.81 -22.09
N HIS A 22 4.12 -0.85 -21.17
CA HIS A 22 4.62 0.50 -21.45
C HIS A 22 5.41 1.06 -20.27
N GLU A 23 6.18 2.09 -20.52
CA GLU A 23 6.85 2.87 -19.47
C GLU A 23 5.81 3.75 -18.77
N PRO A 24 5.76 3.76 -17.43
CA PRO A 24 4.83 4.60 -16.68
C PRO A 24 5.05 6.09 -16.97
N ARG A 25 3.95 6.82 -17.11
CA ARG A 25 3.96 8.29 -17.21
C ARG A 25 3.05 8.86 -16.13
N PHE A 26 3.61 8.99 -14.94
CA PHE A 26 2.87 9.43 -13.78
C PHE A 26 2.70 10.94 -13.73
N ARG A 27 1.49 11.36 -13.46
CA ARG A 27 1.11 12.73 -13.13
C ARG A 27 0.48 12.75 -11.75
N LEU A 28 1.00 13.62 -10.86
CA LEU A 28 0.43 13.80 -9.53
C LEU A 28 -0.99 14.38 -9.65
N ILE A 29 -1.94 13.74 -8.97
CA ILE A 29 -3.33 14.18 -8.88
C ILE A 29 -3.62 14.75 -7.50
N ASP A 30 -3.17 14.06 -6.44
CA ASP A 30 -3.42 14.44 -5.06
C ASP A 30 -2.33 13.92 -4.13
N GLN A 31 -2.18 14.59 -2.98
CA GLN A 31 -1.33 14.12 -1.90
C GLN A 31 -1.98 14.44 -0.57
N GLN A 32 -1.96 13.48 0.35
CA GLN A 32 -2.57 13.61 1.66
C GLN A 32 -1.66 13.03 2.75
N PRO A 33 -1.47 13.74 3.87
CA PRO A 33 -0.79 13.16 5.01
C PRO A 33 -1.62 12.00 5.57
N VAL A 34 -0.93 10.90 5.88
CA VAL A 34 -1.47 9.73 6.57
C VAL A 34 -0.50 9.34 7.69
N PRO A 35 -0.90 8.52 8.67
CA PRO A 35 0.02 8.13 9.73
C PRO A 35 1.34 7.56 9.19
N GLY A 36 2.46 8.16 9.58
CA GLY A 36 3.81 7.71 9.19
C GLY A 36 4.19 7.88 7.71
N ALA A 37 3.35 8.55 6.89
CA ALA A 37 3.60 8.67 5.46
C ALA A 37 2.84 9.83 4.81
N THR A 38 3.12 10.06 3.53
CA THR A 38 2.24 10.82 2.63
C THR A 38 1.68 9.88 1.58
N ARG A 39 0.35 9.83 1.46
CA ARG A 39 -0.32 9.10 0.39
C ARG A 39 -0.34 9.96 -0.86
N PHE A 40 0.29 9.50 -1.92
CA PHE A 40 0.24 10.12 -3.24
C PHE A 40 -0.77 9.39 -4.11
N VAL A 41 -1.62 10.16 -4.81
CA VAL A 41 -2.49 9.66 -5.86
C VAL A 41 -1.91 10.14 -7.18
N VAL A 42 -1.57 9.21 -8.04
CA VAL A 42 -0.98 9.47 -9.36
C VAL A 42 -1.82 8.87 -10.47
N MET A 43 -1.89 9.56 -11.59
CA MET A 43 -2.49 9.07 -12.83
C MET A 43 -1.38 8.57 -13.74
N ASP A 44 -1.49 7.35 -14.22
CA ASP A 44 -0.69 6.86 -15.34
C ASP A 44 -1.43 7.15 -16.65
N ASP A 45 -0.85 8.04 -17.45
CA ASP A 45 -1.40 8.47 -18.73
C ASP A 45 -0.74 7.75 -19.93
N ALA A 46 0.11 6.73 -19.70
CA ALA A 46 0.86 6.06 -20.77
C ALA A 46 0.07 4.96 -21.47
N GLY A 47 -0.90 4.32 -20.79
CA GLY A 47 -1.73 3.26 -21.34
C GLY A 47 -2.88 3.77 -22.22
N GLU A 48 -3.62 2.84 -22.84
CA GLU A 48 -4.82 3.17 -23.61
C GLU A 48 -5.91 3.83 -22.76
N ARG A 49 -5.95 3.49 -21.48
CA ARG A 49 -6.85 4.09 -20.50
C ARG A 49 -6.05 4.60 -19.32
N PRO A 50 -6.22 5.88 -18.95
CA PRO A 50 -5.60 6.42 -17.75
C PRO A 50 -5.99 5.59 -16.52
N THR A 51 -5.02 5.28 -15.68
CA THR A 51 -5.23 4.47 -14.47
C THR A 51 -4.73 5.23 -13.25
N LEU A 52 -5.57 5.31 -12.22
CA LEU A 52 -5.21 5.92 -10.94
C LEU A 52 -4.56 4.90 -10.02
N TYR A 53 -3.45 5.31 -9.44
CA TYR A 53 -2.75 4.55 -8.41
C TYR A 53 -2.60 5.36 -7.13
N GLN A 54 -2.61 4.68 -5.99
CA GLN A 54 -2.18 5.26 -4.71
C GLN A 54 -0.90 4.62 -4.22
N VAL A 55 0.02 5.47 -3.78
CA VAL A 55 1.29 5.04 -3.22
C VAL A 55 1.56 5.82 -1.94
N PRO A 56 1.48 5.19 -0.76
CA PRO A 56 1.96 5.80 0.47
C PRO A 56 3.48 5.76 0.47
N ILE A 57 4.10 6.91 0.72
CA ILE A 57 5.56 7.10 0.72
C ILE A 57 5.99 7.69 2.04
N SER A 58 6.99 7.08 2.67
CA SER A 58 7.72 7.61 3.82
C SER A 58 9.09 8.12 3.39
N ALA A 59 9.59 9.16 4.07
CA ALA A 59 10.96 9.62 3.95
C ALA A 59 11.78 9.12 5.14
N ARG A 60 13.00 8.64 4.90
CA ARG A 60 13.92 8.12 5.92
C ARG A 60 15.28 8.80 5.80
N ASP A 61 15.84 9.19 6.93
CA ASP A 61 17.21 9.71 7.03
C ASP A 61 18.27 8.60 7.22
N GLU A 62 17.85 7.33 7.20
CA GLU A 62 18.70 6.19 7.46
C GLU A 62 19.46 5.72 6.21
N SER A 63 20.56 4.99 6.46
CA SER A 63 21.36 4.42 5.36
C SER A 63 20.53 3.48 4.49
N ILE A 64 20.77 3.55 3.20
CA ILE A 64 20.13 2.75 2.15
C ILE A 64 20.18 1.23 2.45
N GLU A 65 21.22 0.76 3.13
CA GLU A 65 21.47 -0.67 3.39
C GLU A 65 20.37 -1.36 4.23
N SER A 66 19.65 -0.60 5.06
CA SER A 66 18.60 -1.15 5.93
C SER A 66 17.23 -1.37 5.25
N VAL A 67 17.05 -0.84 4.02
CA VAL A 67 15.76 -0.88 3.29
C VAL A 67 15.83 -1.91 2.15
N PRO A 68 14.85 -2.83 2.03
CA PRO A 68 14.78 -3.75 0.90
C PRO A 68 14.76 -3.00 -0.44
N GLU A 69 15.47 -3.50 -1.43
CA GLU A 69 15.61 -2.85 -2.75
C GLU A 69 14.25 -2.59 -3.42
N ASP A 70 13.31 -3.51 -3.29
CA ASP A 70 11.96 -3.41 -3.85
C ASP A 70 11.09 -2.32 -3.18
N ALA A 71 11.48 -1.86 -1.99
CA ALA A 71 10.81 -0.76 -1.30
C ALA A 71 11.41 0.62 -1.61
N ARG A 72 12.64 0.70 -2.14
CA ARG A 72 13.33 1.97 -2.43
C ARG A 72 12.74 2.62 -3.68
N ILE A 73 12.22 3.84 -3.53
CA ILE A 73 11.60 4.58 -4.62
C ILE A 73 12.60 5.55 -5.24
N ALA A 74 13.15 6.45 -4.45
CA ALA A 74 14.06 7.50 -4.88
C ALA A 74 14.88 8.05 -3.71
N GLU A 75 15.93 8.81 -4.03
CA GLU A 75 16.62 9.67 -3.06
C GLU A 75 16.30 11.13 -3.39
N GLN A 76 15.85 11.89 -2.43
CA GLN A 76 15.52 13.30 -2.58
C GLN A 76 15.89 14.08 -1.31
N ASP A 77 16.58 15.22 -1.47
CA ASP A 77 16.92 16.14 -0.39
C ASP A 77 17.58 15.43 0.83
N ASP A 78 18.53 14.53 0.56
CA ASP A 78 19.24 13.69 1.54
C ASP A 78 18.35 12.66 2.27
N ALA A 79 17.10 12.46 1.84
CA ALA A 79 16.18 11.45 2.36
C ALA A 79 15.95 10.33 1.36
N LEU A 80 15.86 9.11 1.86
CA LEU A 80 15.41 7.95 1.09
C LEU A 80 13.89 7.86 1.11
N LEU A 81 13.26 7.97 -0.07
CA LEU A 81 11.82 7.75 -0.24
C LEU A 81 11.54 6.25 -0.38
N VAL A 82 10.65 5.73 0.46
CA VAL A 82 10.34 4.31 0.52
C VAL A 82 8.84 4.04 0.46
N ASP A 83 8.46 2.86 -0.05
CA ASP A 83 7.08 2.38 0.06
C ASP A 83 6.71 2.16 1.52
N ALA A 84 5.83 3.01 2.04
CA ALA A 84 5.43 3.02 3.44
C ALA A 84 4.70 1.73 3.88
N ALA A 85 4.23 0.90 2.95
CA ALA A 85 3.66 -0.40 3.29
C ALA A 85 4.63 -1.32 4.07
N ARG A 86 5.92 -1.01 4.06
CA ARG A 86 6.96 -1.72 4.82
C ARG A 86 7.37 -0.99 6.11
N GLU A 87 6.81 0.17 6.38
CA GLU A 87 7.15 1.00 7.52
C GLU A 87 6.18 0.78 8.69
N SER A 88 6.75 0.55 9.89
CA SER A 88 5.95 0.26 11.09
C SER A 88 5.00 1.40 11.46
N ASP A 89 5.44 2.65 11.33
CA ASP A 89 4.62 3.80 11.67
C ASP A 89 3.37 3.91 10.80
N PHE A 90 3.52 3.66 9.49
CA PHE A 90 2.40 3.61 8.56
C PHE A 90 1.50 2.42 8.83
N THR A 91 2.07 1.21 8.93
CA THR A 91 1.28 -0.02 9.07
C THR A 91 0.50 -0.04 10.39
N LEU A 92 1.11 0.34 11.51
CA LEU A 92 0.42 0.47 12.79
C LEU A 92 -0.58 1.64 12.80
N GLY A 93 -0.26 2.70 12.07
CA GLY A 93 -1.15 3.85 11.89
C GLY A 93 -2.47 3.47 11.24
N ILE A 94 -2.44 2.65 10.18
CA ILE A 94 -3.65 2.12 9.51
C ILE A 94 -4.55 1.38 10.51
N LEU A 95 -3.99 0.48 11.32
CA LEU A 95 -4.79 -0.27 12.31
C LEU A 95 -5.48 0.67 13.30
N ARG A 96 -4.79 1.71 13.78
CA ARG A 96 -5.34 2.70 14.69
C ARG A 96 -6.47 3.50 14.05
N GLU A 97 -6.32 3.93 12.80
CA GLU A 97 -7.38 4.64 12.06
C GLU A 97 -8.63 3.76 11.87
N MET A 98 -8.43 2.46 11.68
CA MET A 98 -9.53 1.48 11.62
C MET A 98 -10.14 1.17 12.99
N GLY A 99 -9.65 1.76 14.09
CA GLY A 99 -10.09 1.45 15.45
C GLY A 99 -9.67 0.07 15.94
N ILE A 100 -8.67 -0.55 15.30
CA ILE A 100 -8.15 -1.86 15.70
C ILE A 100 -7.04 -1.64 16.73
N ASP A 101 -7.14 -2.34 17.88
CA ASP A 101 -6.10 -2.31 18.89
C ASP A 101 -4.77 -2.90 18.37
N ALA A 102 -3.79 -2.02 18.22
CA ALA A 102 -2.45 -2.37 17.79
C ALA A 102 -1.52 -2.81 18.95
N GLY A 103 -1.98 -2.76 20.20
CA GLY A 103 -1.14 -3.05 21.37
C GLY A 103 -0.64 -4.49 21.47
N GLY A 104 -1.26 -5.41 20.74
CA GLY A 104 -0.81 -6.81 20.67
C GLY A 104 0.00 -7.16 19.42
N VAL A 105 0.24 -6.20 18.52
CA VAL A 105 1.02 -6.42 17.30
C VAL A 105 2.50 -6.55 17.65
N THR A 106 3.11 -7.66 17.25
CA THR A 106 4.53 -7.97 17.49
C THR A 106 5.39 -7.77 16.24
N GLY A 107 4.76 -7.69 15.06
CA GLY A 107 5.44 -7.45 13.80
C GLY A 107 4.47 -7.31 12.64
N SER A 108 4.97 -6.83 11.50
CA SER A 108 4.25 -6.82 10.25
C SER A 108 5.15 -7.20 9.09
N ARG A 109 4.57 -7.83 8.05
CA ARG A 109 5.28 -8.20 6.82
C ARG A 109 4.40 -8.02 5.61
N VAL A 110 5.01 -7.64 4.49
CA VAL A 110 4.33 -7.57 3.19
C VAL A 110 4.41 -8.94 2.50
N LEU A 111 3.28 -9.45 2.01
CA LEU A 111 3.25 -10.68 1.22
C LEU A 111 3.77 -10.42 -0.20
N SER A 112 4.65 -11.29 -0.68
CA SER A 112 5.32 -11.17 -1.99
C SER A 112 4.51 -11.71 -3.18
N GLY A 113 3.36 -12.34 -2.95
CA GLY A 113 2.64 -13.14 -3.95
C GLY A 113 1.52 -12.43 -4.72
N GLU A 114 1.07 -11.25 -4.30
CA GLU A 114 -0.10 -10.61 -4.87
C GLU A 114 0.20 -9.73 -6.09
N GLN A 115 -0.74 -9.70 -7.05
CA GLN A 115 -0.57 -9.04 -8.35
C GLN A 115 -1.30 -7.69 -8.48
N SER A 116 -2.31 -7.40 -7.66
CA SER A 116 -3.13 -6.17 -7.77
C SER A 116 -3.13 -5.32 -6.51
N ASN A 117 -2.69 -5.88 -5.39
CA ASN A 117 -2.73 -5.27 -4.08
C ASN A 117 -1.38 -5.42 -3.38
N THR A 118 -1.21 -4.73 -2.27
CA THR A 118 -0.17 -5.01 -1.29
C THR A 118 -0.85 -5.52 -0.02
N SER A 119 -0.65 -6.79 0.33
CA SER A 119 -1.16 -7.34 1.59
C SER A 119 -0.11 -7.22 2.67
N ILE A 120 -0.51 -6.59 3.77
CA ILE A 120 0.27 -6.43 4.99
C ILE A 120 -0.31 -7.41 6.02
N VAL A 121 0.50 -8.35 6.47
CA VAL A 121 0.13 -9.32 7.51
C VAL A 121 0.73 -8.86 8.82
N TYR A 122 -0.09 -8.81 9.86
CA TYR A 122 0.29 -8.45 11.21
C TYR A 122 0.30 -9.69 12.09
N ASP A 123 1.43 -9.94 12.73
CA ASP A 123 1.55 -10.95 13.76
C ASP A 123 1.01 -10.37 15.08
N VAL A 124 0.02 -11.03 15.67
CA VAL A 124 -0.65 -10.55 16.88
C VAL A 124 -0.52 -11.57 17.99
N SER A 125 0.01 -11.14 19.15
CA SER A 125 0.21 -12.02 20.29
C SER A 125 -1.11 -12.61 20.79
N GLY A 126 -1.21 -13.94 20.86
CA GLY A 126 -2.36 -14.67 21.41
C GLY A 126 -3.64 -14.60 20.56
N ARG A 127 -3.57 -14.11 19.32
CA ARG A 127 -4.69 -14.00 18.38
C ARG A 127 -4.29 -14.46 16.98
N PRO A 128 -5.25 -14.77 16.09
CA PRO A 128 -4.98 -14.93 14.66
C PRO A 128 -4.37 -13.67 14.04
N GLU A 129 -3.57 -13.86 13.00
CA GLU A 129 -3.03 -12.77 12.19
C GLU A 129 -4.13 -11.86 11.63
N ILE A 130 -3.80 -10.57 11.47
CA ILE A 130 -4.65 -9.60 10.77
C ILE A 130 -4.02 -9.35 9.39
N ILE A 131 -4.84 -9.28 8.36
CA ILE A 131 -4.40 -8.95 7.01
C ILE A 131 -5.07 -7.65 6.59
N VAL A 132 -4.26 -6.66 6.20
CA VAL A 132 -4.72 -5.43 5.57
C VAL A 132 -4.36 -5.49 4.09
N LYS A 133 -5.35 -5.29 3.22
CA LYS A 133 -5.15 -5.17 1.77
C LYS A 133 -5.10 -3.70 1.37
N LEU A 134 -3.94 -3.24 0.94
CA LEU A 134 -3.76 -1.93 0.34
C LEU A 134 -4.00 -2.04 -1.17
N PHE A 135 -5.15 -1.59 -1.64
CA PHE A 135 -5.48 -1.55 -3.05
C PHE A 135 -4.68 -0.45 -3.75
N ARG A 136 -3.75 -0.82 -4.62
CA ARG A 136 -2.87 0.14 -5.31
C ARG A 136 -3.58 0.88 -6.44
N THR A 137 -4.49 0.19 -7.15
CA THR A 137 -5.30 0.81 -8.20
C THR A 137 -6.59 1.36 -7.60
N LEU A 138 -6.91 2.60 -7.92
CA LEU A 138 -8.13 3.25 -7.49
C LEU A 138 -9.18 3.20 -8.60
N HIS A 139 -10.39 2.82 -8.23
CA HIS A 139 -11.55 2.80 -9.09
C HIS A 139 -12.66 3.70 -8.51
N HIS A 140 -13.58 4.10 -9.36
CA HIS A 140 -14.77 4.82 -8.91
C HIS A 140 -15.70 3.84 -8.16
N GLY A 141 -16.19 4.27 -7.01
CA GLY A 141 -17.12 3.50 -6.15
C GLY A 141 -16.42 2.56 -5.17
N GLU A 142 -17.24 1.81 -4.43
CA GLU A 142 -16.74 0.85 -3.45
C GLU A 142 -16.06 -0.34 -4.16
N ASN A 143 -14.95 -0.78 -3.60
CA ASN A 143 -14.23 -1.95 -4.15
C ASN A 143 -15.06 -3.22 -3.93
N PRO A 144 -15.37 -4.01 -5.00
CA PRO A 144 -16.16 -5.23 -4.87
C PRO A 144 -15.61 -6.24 -3.88
N ASP A 145 -14.28 -6.35 -3.74
CA ASP A 145 -13.65 -7.25 -2.76
C ASP A 145 -14.03 -6.85 -1.33
N VAL A 146 -14.10 -5.54 -1.03
CA VAL A 146 -14.51 -5.02 0.28
C VAL A 146 -15.97 -5.38 0.55
N THR A 147 -16.85 -5.13 -0.43
CA THR A 147 -18.29 -5.40 -0.30
C THR A 147 -18.55 -6.89 -0.05
N VAL A 148 -17.95 -7.76 -0.87
CA VAL A 148 -18.11 -9.23 -0.75
C VAL A 148 -17.56 -9.73 0.58
N GLN A 149 -16.36 -9.31 0.96
CA GLN A 149 -15.73 -9.72 2.22
C GLN A 149 -16.58 -9.33 3.43
N ARG A 150 -17.11 -8.09 3.43
CA ARG A 150 -18.00 -7.59 4.50
C ARG A 150 -19.26 -8.44 4.62
N VAL A 151 -20.00 -8.63 3.52
CA VAL A 151 -21.26 -9.38 3.51
C VAL A 151 -21.06 -10.82 3.96
N LEU A 152 -20.05 -11.51 3.45
CA LEU A 152 -19.78 -12.90 3.83
C LEU A 152 -19.35 -13.04 5.30
N SER A 153 -18.59 -12.07 5.81
CA SER A 153 -18.18 -12.03 7.20
C SER A 153 -19.38 -11.76 8.13
N GLU A 154 -20.28 -10.83 7.78
CA GLU A 154 -21.51 -10.54 8.53
C GLU A 154 -22.47 -11.75 8.59
N TRP A 155 -22.50 -12.55 7.53
CA TRP A 155 -23.27 -13.80 7.48
C TRP A 155 -22.61 -14.95 8.24
N GLY A 156 -21.43 -14.72 8.82
CA GLY A 156 -20.70 -15.75 9.59
C GLY A 156 -20.16 -16.88 8.75
N SER A 157 -19.84 -16.63 7.47
CA SER A 157 -19.28 -17.64 6.57
C SER A 157 -17.96 -18.19 7.13
N PRO A 158 -17.78 -19.50 7.26
CA PRO A 158 -16.55 -20.11 7.73
C PRO A 158 -15.42 -20.09 6.69
N PHE A 159 -15.70 -19.66 5.46
CA PHE A 159 -14.77 -19.70 4.32
C PHE A 159 -14.06 -18.36 4.10
N VAL A 160 -14.38 -17.33 4.86
CA VAL A 160 -13.75 -16.01 4.78
C VAL A 160 -13.23 -15.56 6.13
N ALA A 161 -12.16 -14.80 6.12
CA ALA A 161 -11.64 -14.16 7.32
C ALA A 161 -12.65 -13.11 7.83
N ARG A 162 -12.63 -12.86 9.15
CA ARG A 162 -13.43 -11.82 9.75
C ARG A 162 -13.09 -10.46 9.12
N PHE A 163 -14.11 -9.73 8.71
CA PHE A 163 -13.96 -8.36 8.23
C PHE A 163 -13.93 -7.39 9.43
N TYR A 164 -12.91 -6.56 9.51
CA TYR A 164 -12.74 -5.58 10.58
C TYR A 164 -13.14 -4.17 10.14
N GLY A 165 -13.04 -3.84 8.86
CA GLY A 165 -13.39 -2.54 8.31
C GLY A 165 -12.64 -2.21 7.02
N SER A 166 -12.88 -1.00 6.50
CA SER A 166 -12.18 -0.39 5.36
C SER A 166 -12.03 1.11 5.58
N LEU A 167 -10.98 1.71 5.02
CA LEU A 167 -10.72 3.15 4.98
C LEU A 167 -10.93 3.68 3.57
#